data_93cb81f3228421a796af49372d396380
#
_entry.id   93cb81f3228421a796af49372d396380
#
_cell.length_a   1.000
_cell.length_b   1.000
_cell.length_c   1.000
_cell.angle_alpha   90.00
_cell.angle_beta   90.00
_cell.angle_gamma   90.00
#
_symmetry.space_group_name_H-M   'P 1'
#
loop_
_entity.id
_entity.type
_entity.pdbx_description
1 polymer ?
#
loop_
_entity_poly.entity_id
_entity_poly.type
_entity_poly.pdbx_seq_one_letter_code
_entity_poly.pdbx_strand_id
1 'polypeptide(L)'
;MSEINLQDSFKEFCKKNSFENNNQQIKVINLLHKFINPRKTFFSKFFRNKDKLCFYLYGNVGVGKTMILNFFYDQLKINKLRLHFNEFMINFHDFRHDKEDDNSIRSFVKDLKKKYELIYLDEFQVTNIVYFLILGKLFEIIFSEKINILITT
;
A
#
# COMPACT_ATOMS: atom_id res chain seq x y z
N MET A 1 11.08 11.52 8.46
CA MET A 1 11.18 10.67 9.68
C MET A 1 12.38 9.76 9.50
N SER A 2 13.29 9.65 10.46
CA SER A 2 14.46 8.75 10.36
C SER A 2 14.05 7.29 10.64
N GLU A 3 14.82 6.32 10.13
CA GLU A 3 14.56 4.88 10.33
C GLU A 3 14.58 4.52 11.83
N ILE A 4 15.51 5.08 12.59
CA ILE A 4 15.64 4.87 14.04
C ILE A 4 14.40 5.40 14.79
N ASN A 5 13.93 6.58 14.42
CA ASN A 5 12.75 7.19 15.04
C ASN A 5 11.47 6.35 14.82
N LEU A 6 11.30 5.71 13.65
CA LEU A 6 10.14 4.87 13.36
C LEU A 6 10.12 3.57 14.18
N GLN A 7 11.30 2.95 14.38
CA GLN A 7 11.41 1.74 15.22
C GLN A 7 11.07 2.03 16.68
N ASP A 8 11.62 3.12 17.23
CA ASP A 8 11.38 3.48 18.61
C ASP A 8 9.91 3.86 18.83
N SER A 9 9.33 4.63 17.91
CA SER A 9 7.89 4.92 17.93
C SER A 9 7.02 3.65 17.86
N PHE A 10 7.43 2.64 17.10
CA PHE A 10 6.72 1.36 17.05
C PHE A 10 6.81 0.59 18.38
N LYS A 11 7.99 0.56 19.00
CA LYS A 11 8.16 -0.08 20.33
C LYS A 11 7.31 0.61 21.40
N GLU A 12 7.28 1.94 21.40
CA GLU A 12 6.43 2.72 22.31
C GLU A 12 4.94 2.46 22.06
N PHE A 13 4.53 2.42 20.78
CA PHE A 13 3.16 2.05 20.40
C PHE A 13 2.79 0.66 20.93
N CYS A 14 3.64 -0.34 20.76
CA CYS A 14 3.42 -1.68 21.28
C CYS A 14 3.31 -1.65 22.83
N LYS A 15 4.21 -0.97 23.51
CA LYS A 15 4.20 -0.85 24.98
C LYS A 15 2.91 -0.19 25.47
N LYS A 16 2.49 0.91 24.85
CA LYS A 16 1.27 1.65 25.21
C LYS A 16 0.00 0.81 25.05
N ASN A 17 -0.04 -0.08 24.07
CA ASN A 17 -1.21 -0.89 23.77
C ASN A 17 -1.10 -2.33 24.34
N SER A 18 -0.10 -2.62 25.16
CA SER A 18 0.17 -3.96 25.71
C SER A 18 0.33 -5.04 24.62
N PHE A 19 0.88 -4.67 23.48
CA PHE A 19 1.21 -5.60 22.41
C PHE A 19 2.63 -6.12 22.57
N GLU A 20 2.81 -7.42 22.37
CA GLU A 20 4.14 -7.99 22.23
C GLU A 20 4.76 -7.55 20.90
N ASN A 21 6.02 -7.14 20.92
CA ASN A 21 6.79 -6.90 19.71
C ASN A 21 7.90 -7.93 19.56
N ASN A 22 8.21 -8.29 18.33
CA ASN A 22 9.28 -9.20 18.01
C ASN A 22 10.20 -8.67 16.91
N ASN A 23 11.35 -9.30 16.76
CA ASN A 23 12.35 -8.87 15.78
C ASN A 23 11.85 -8.93 14.32
N GLN A 24 10.89 -9.79 14.00
CA GLN A 24 10.33 -9.88 12.64
C GLN A 24 9.46 -8.66 12.35
N GLN A 25 8.63 -8.23 13.29
CA GLN A 25 7.81 -7.00 13.16
C GLN A 25 8.69 -5.76 12.98
N ILE A 26 9.79 -5.65 13.74
CA ILE A 26 10.76 -4.55 13.58
C ILE A 26 11.42 -4.59 12.19
N LYS A 27 11.76 -5.77 11.66
CA LYS A 27 12.26 -5.90 10.28
C LYS A 27 11.24 -5.41 9.25
N VAL A 28 9.96 -5.72 9.43
CA VAL A 28 8.88 -5.26 8.55
C VAL A 28 8.77 -3.73 8.59
N ILE A 29 8.81 -3.12 9.77
CA ILE A 29 8.80 -1.64 9.93
C ILE A 29 9.97 -1.00 9.15
N ASN A 30 11.15 -1.60 9.20
CA ASN A 30 12.31 -1.10 8.45
C ASN A 30 12.14 -1.22 6.94
N LEU A 31 11.54 -2.31 6.48
CA LEU A 31 11.25 -2.51 5.07
C LEU A 31 10.21 -1.51 4.57
N LEU A 32 9.17 -1.24 5.37
CA LEU A 32 8.15 -0.23 5.08
C LEU A 32 8.76 1.18 5.01
N HIS A 33 9.65 1.52 5.94
CA HIS A 33 10.36 2.80 5.89
C HIS A 33 11.18 2.95 4.60
N LYS A 34 11.89 1.90 4.17
CA LYS A 34 12.67 1.89 2.91
C LYS A 34 11.77 1.95 1.67
N PHE A 35 10.60 1.36 1.74
CA PHE A 35 9.61 1.38 0.66
C PHE A 35 9.12 2.80 0.36
N ILE A 36 8.78 3.59 1.39
CA ILE A 36 8.28 4.97 1.20
C ILE A 36 9.43 5.96 0.97
N ASN A 37 10.63 5.68 1.52
CA ASN A 37 11.81 6.54 1.40
C ASN A 37 12.92 5.83 0.63
N PRO A 38 12.76 5.56 -0.67
CA PRO A 38 13.82 4.95 -1.45
C PRO A 38 15.04 5.89 -1.44
N ARG A 39 16.19 5.39 -0.96
CA ARG A 39 17.44 6.17 -0.98
C ARG A 39 17.76 6.51 -2.43
N LYS A 40 17.66 7.76 -2.80
CA LYS A 40 18.19 8.29 -4.07
C LYS A 40 19.71 8.33 -3.96
N THR A 41 20.38 7.22 -4.22
CA THR A 41 21.83 7.23 -4.39
C THR A 41 22.15 7.90 -5.72
N PHE A 42 23.25 8.67 -5.79
CA PHE A 42 23.71 9.35 -7.01
C PHE A 42 23.84 8.38 -8.20
N PHE A 43 24.13 7.11 -7.93
CA PHE A 43 24.23 6.04 -8.91
C PHE A 43 22.85 5.49 -9.39
N SER A 44 21.75 5.78 -8.71
CA SER A 44 20.41 5.30 -9.12
C SER A 44 19.94 5.92 -10.44
N LYS A 45 20.52 7.05 -10.88
CA LYS A 45 20.29 7.63 -12.20
C LYS A 45 20.86 6.79 -13.35
N PHE A 46 21.92 6.00 -13.09
CA PHE A 46 22.59 5.15 -14.10
C PHE A 46 22.02 3.74 -14.16
N PHE A 47 21.54 3.21 -13.03
CA PHE A 47 20.86 1.92 -12.99
C PHE A 47 19.36 2.19 -12.91
N ARG A 48 18.62 1.69 -13.89
CA ARG A 48 17.16 1.69 -13.96
C ARG A 48 16.58 0.81 -12.84
N ASN A 49 16.76 1.22 -11.57
CA ASN A 49 16.06 0.61 -10.46
C ASN A 49 14.58 0.95 -10.64
N LYS A 50 13.78 -0.04 -11.04
CA LYS A 50 12.33 0.08 -11.05
C LYS A 50 11.90 0.43 -9.62
N ASP A 51 11.28 1.58 -9.44
CA ASP A 51 10.68 1.97 -8.17
C ASP A 51 9.75 0.84 -7.72
N LYS A 52 9.95 0.33 -6.51
CA LYS A 52 9.04 -0.66 -5.92
C LYS A 52 7.81 0.08 -5.45
N LEU A 53 6.72 -0.04 -6.17
CA LEU A 53 5.48 0.71 -5.91
C LEU A 53 4.45 -0.11 -5.12
N CYS A 54 4.72 -1.37 -4.80
CA CYS A 54 3.85 -2.23 -4.02
C CYS A 54 4.61 -2.89 -2.87
N PHE A 55 4.01 -2.87 -1.68
CA PHE A 55 4.45 -3.61 -0.51
C PHE A 55 3.33 -4.57 -0.09
N TYR A 56 3.58 -5.87 -0.23
CA TYR A 56 2.62 -6.91 0.11
C TYR A 56 3.07 -7.65 1.38
N LEU A 57 2.28 -7.54 2.43
CA LEU A 57 2.51 -8.21 3.71
C LEU A 57 1.55 -9.39 3.86
N TYR A 58 2.08 -10.59 3.77
CA TYR A 58 1.33 -11.82 3.91
C TYR A 58 1.86 -12.66 5.08
N GLY A 59 1.08 -13.62 5.54
CA GLY A 59 1.44 -14.54 6.63
C GLY A 59 0.23 -15.04 7.40
N ASN A 60 0.47 -15.82 8.44
CA ASN A 60 -0.57 -16.44 9.25
C ASN A 60 -1.47 -15.38 9.94
N VAL A 61 -2.67 -15.80 10.30
CA VAL A 61 -3.59 -14.97 11.11
C VAL A 61 -2.97 -14.73 12.50
N GLY A 62 -3.18 -13.55 13.05
CA GLY A 62 -2.76 -13.22 14.43
C GLY A 62 -1.31 -12.74 14.58
N VAL A 63 -0.47 -12.75 13.51
CA VAL A 63 0.93 -12.28 13.60
C VAL A 63 1.10 -10.75 13.63
N GLY A 64 0.00 -10.00 13.63
CA GLY A 64 0.02 -8.54 13.74
C GLY A 64 0.22 -7.79 12.41
N LYS A 65 -0.08 -8.39 11.26
CA LYS A 65 0.08 -7.73 9.94
C LYS A 65 -0.65 -6.39 9.87
N THR A 66 -1.96 -6.43 10.09
CA THR A 66 -2.81 -5.22 10.04
C THR A 66 -2.39 -4.19 11.09
N MET A 67 -2.00 -4.63 12.30
CA MET A 67 -1.47 -3.74 13.34
C MET A 67 -0.22 -2.99 12.86
N ILE A 68 0.75 -3.68 12.27
CA ILE A 68 1.99 -3.08 11.76
C ILE A 68 1.69 -2.07 10.65
N LEU A 69 0.85 -2.45 9.67
CA LEU A 69 0.52 -1.56 8.57
C LEU A 69 -0.34 -0.37 9.02
N ASN A 70 -1.25 -0.54 9.96
CA ASN A 70 -2.01 0.56 10.54
C ASN A 70 -1.09 1.54 11.27
N PHE A 71 -0.22 1.03 12.16
CA PHE A 71 0.77 1.88 12.81
C PHE A 71 1.58 2.67 11.77
N PHE A 72 2.12 1.99 10.76
CA PHE A 72 2.92 2.64 9.72
C PHE A 72 2.10 3.67 8.92
N TYR A 73 0.90 3.30 8.50
CA TYR A 73 -0.01 4.17 7.77
C TYR A 73 -0.29 5.46 8.55
N ASP A 74 -0.55 5.37 9.86
CA ASP A 74 -0.85 6.53 10.70
C ASP A 74 0.34 7.49 10.84
N GLN A 75 1.59 6.98 10.77
CA GLN A 75 2.80 7.81 10.82
C GLN A 75 3.07 8.61 9.53
N LEU A 76 2.44 8.26 8.43
CA LEU A 76 2.69 8.92 7.15
C LEU A 76 1.93 10.24 7.04
N LYS A 77 2.66 11.32 6.69
CA LYS A 77 2.11 12.67 6.45
C LYS A 77 1.97 12.94 4.95
N ILE A 78 1.28 12.04 4.24
CA ILE A 78 1.01 12.14 2.80
C ILE A 78 -0.49 11.93 2.57
N ASN A 79 -0.98 12.30 1.40
CA ASN A 79 -2.34 11.99 0.98
C ASN A 79 -2.49 10.50 0.74
N LYS A 80 -3.32 9.85 1.54
CA LYS A 80 -3.42 8.40 1.58
C LYS A 80 -4.87 7.95 1.74
N LEU A 81 -5.17 6.77 1.17
CA LEU A 81 -6.48 6.13 1.24
C LEU A 81 -6.31 4.74 1.82
N ARG A 82 -7.20 4.34 2.73
CA ARG A 82 -7.32 2.95 3.20
C ARG A 82 -8.71 2.45 2.95
N LEU A 83 -8.82 1.27 2.34
CA LEU A 83 -10.07 0.57 2.06
C LEU A 83 -9.86 -0.94 2.22
N HIS A 84 -10.93 -1.67 2.51
CA HIS A 84 -10.96 -3.10 2.24
C HIS A 84 -10.92 -3.35 0.73
N PHE A 85 -10.25 -4.42 0.32
CA PHE A 85 -10.11 -4.73 -1.11
C PHE A 85 -11.47 -4.82 -1.83
N ASN A 86 -12.46 -5.43 -1.18
CA ASN A 86 -13.80 -5.52 -1.76
C ASN A 86 -14.46 -4.15 -1.97
N GLU A 87 -14.31 -3.24 -1.01
CA GLU A 87 -14.82 -1.86 -1.12
C GLU A 87 -14.13 -1.11 -2.26
N PHE A 88 -12.81 -1.27 -2.40
CA PHE A 88 -12.07 -0.71 -3.53
C PHE A 88 -12.59 -1.20 -4.87
N MET A 89 -12.91 -2.49 -5.00
CA MET A 89 -13.46 -3.08 -6.22
C MET A 89 -14.90 -2.61 -6.50
N ILE A 90 -15.73 -2.45 -5.47
CA ILE A 90 -17.08 -1.87 -5.61
C ILE A 90 -16.97 -0.45 -6.15
N ASN A 91 -16.17 0.41 -5.52
CA ASN A 91 -15.97 1.80 -5.96
C ASN A 91 -15.48 1.88 -7.41
N PHE A 92 -14.63 0.94 -7.82
CA PHE A 92 -14.16 0.86 -9.20
C PHE A 92 -15.27 0.45 -10.16
N HIS A 93 -16.13 -0.52 -9.79
CA HIS A 93 -17.26 -0.95 -10.61
C HIS A 93 -18.31 0.15 -10.75
N ASP A 94 -18.67 0.84 -9.68
CA ASP A 94 -19.60 1.95 -9.68
C ASP A 94 -19.12 3.05 -10.62
N PHE A 95 -17.81 3.41 -10.49
CA PHE A 95 -17.20 4.40 -11.39
C PHE A 95 -17.26 3.99 -12.87
N ARG A 96 -17.08 2.69 -13.18
CA ARG A 96 -17.19 2.19 -14.56
C ARG A 96 -18.60 2.19 -15.07
N HIS A 97 -19.58 1.88 -14.22
CA HIS A 97 -20.99 1.88 -14.60
C HIS A 97 -21.46 3.29 -15.01
N ASP A 98 -20.97 4.30 -14.31
CA ASP A 98 -21.30 5.70 -14.58
C ASP A 98 -20.59 6.25 -15.84
N LYS A 99 -19.54 5.61 -16.27
CA LYS A 99 -18.71 6.00 -17.44
C LYS A 99 -18.56 4.80 -18.36
N GLU A 100 -19.45 4.66 -19.32
CA GLU A 100 -19.40 3.66 -20.41
C GLU A 100 -18.26 3.95 -21.40
N ASP A 101 -17.01 4.02 -20.95
CA ASP A 101 -15.85 4.33 -21.79
C ASP A 101 -14.76 3.26 -21.62
N ASP A 102 -14.16 2.85 -22.75
CA ASP A 102 -12.99 1.94 -22.79
C ASP A 102 -11.80 2.48 -21.98
N ASN A 103 -11.77 3.78 -21.73
CA ASN A 103 -10.78 4.45 -20.90
C ASN A 103 -11.16 4.55 -19.39
N SER A 104 -12.26 3.92 -18.97
CA SER A 104 -12.77 4.04 -17.59
C SER A 104 -11.74 3.68 -16.52
N ILE A 105 -10.89 2.67 -16.75
CA ILE A 105 -9.82 2.29 -15.80
C ILE A 105 -8.80 3.42 -15.67
N ARG A 106 -8.36 4.03 -16.78
CA ARG A 106 -7.40 5.15 -16.75
C ARG A 106 -8.00 6.37 -16.05
N SER A 107 -9.27 6.66 -16.31
CA SER A 107 -9.97 7.79 -15.68
C SER A 107 -10.10 7.59 -14.17
N PHE A 108 -10.46 6.38 -13.73
CA PHE A 108 -10.51 6.02 -12.31
C PHE A 108 -9.15 6.21 -11.62
N VAL A 109 -8.07 5.68 -12.21
CA VAL A 109 -6.74 5.78 -11.63
C VAL A 109 -6.23 7.22 -11.64
N LYS A 110 -6.53 8.03 -12.66
CA LYS A 110 -6.20 9.45 -12.67
C LYS A 110 -6.92 10.22 -11.55
N ASP A 111 -8.17 9.89 -11.27
CA ASP A 111 -8.90 10.51 -10.17
C ASP A 111 -8.37 10.09 -8.80
N LEU A 112 -7.93 8.83 -8.65
CA LEU A 112 -7.20 8.39 -7.46
C LEU A 112 -5.87 9.16 -7.31
N LYS A 113 -5.10 9.31 -8.39
CA LYS A 113 -3.80 9.99 -8.38
C LYS A 113 -3.89 11.46 -7.99
N LYS A 114 -4.96 12.15 -8.38
CA LYS A 114 -5.21 13.54 -7.97
C LYS A 114 -5.37 13.69 -6.45
N LYS A 115 -5.86 12.65 -5.79
CA LYS A 115 -6.24 12.68 -4.38
C LYS A 115 -5.21 11.99 -3.48
N TYR A 116 -4.53 10.94 -3.95
CA TYR A 116 -3.76 10.04 -3.11
C TYR A 116 -2.40 9.70 -3.71
N GLU A 117 -1.40 9.64 -2.83
CA GLU A 117 -0.04 9.19 -3.14
C GLU A 117 0.16 7.72 -2.74
N LEU A 118 -0.67 7.24 -1.80
CA LEU A 118 -0.64 5.89 -1.25
C LEU A 118 -2.05 5.33 -1.11
N ILE A 119 -2.25 4.09 -1.52
CA ILE A 119 -3.46 3.30 -1.27
C ILE A 119 -3.09 2.09 -0.43
N TYR A 120 -3.80 1.88 0.69
CA TYR A 120 -3.70 0.68 1.51
C TYR A 120 -4.94 -0.17 1.31
N LEU A 121 -4.76 -1.36 0.73
CA LEU A 121 -5.79 -2.37 0.52
C LEU A 121 -5.66 -3.44 1.61
N ASP A 122 -6.62 -3.44 2.53
CA ASP A 122 -6.70 -4.42 3.60
C ASP A 122 -7.56 -5.62 3.17
N GLU A 123 -7.31 -6.80 3.76
CA GLU A 123 -8.03 -8.04 3.44
C GLU A 123 -8.06 -8.36 1.93
N PHE A 124 -6.89 -8.31 1.31
CA PHE A 124 -6.77 -8.57 -0.12
C PHE A 124 -7.01 -10.04 -0.43
N GLN A 125 -8.21 -10.35 -0.92
CA GLN A 125 -8.62 -11.69 -1.34
C GLN A 125 -9.37 -11.62 -2.67
N VAL A 126 -8.81 -12.23 -3.70
CA VAL A 126 -9.46 -12.31 -5.01
C VAL A 126 -10.28 -13.59 -5.08
N THR A 127 -11.57 -13.48 -4.77
CA THR A 127 -12.51 -14.61 -4.80
C THR A 127 -13.25 -14.75 -6.13
N ASN A 128 -13.31 -13.66 -6.91
CA ASN A 128 -14.04 -13.61 -8.18
C ASN A 128 -13.06 -13.58 -9.36
N ILE A 129 -13.22 -14.50 -10.32
CA ILE A 129 -12.38 -14.59 -11.53
C ILE A 129 -12.46 -13.33 -12.41
N VAL A 130 -13.61 -12.64 -12.43
CA VAL A 130 -13.78 -11.39 -13.17
C VAL A 130 -12.86 -10.30 -12.62
N TYR A 131 -12.71 -10.23 -11.28
CA TYR A 131 -11.77 -9.29 -10.66
C TYR A 131 -10.34 -9.59 -11.04
N PHE A 132 -9.97 -10.87 -11.11
CA PHE A 132 -8.61 -11.27 -11.47
C PHE A 132 -8.18 -10.72 -12.85
N LEU A 133 -9.08 -10.80 -13.85
CA LEU A 133 -8.81 -10.31 -15.19
C LEU A 133 -8.63 -8.78 -15.25
N ILE A 134 -9.41 -8.06 -14.46
CA ILE A 134 -9.39 -6.59 -14.41
C ILE A 134 -8.21 -6.07 -13.57
N LEU A 135 -7.87 -6.76 -12.48
CA LEU A 135 -6.84 -6.34 -11.54
C LEU A 135 -5.48 -6.15 -12.20
N GLY A 136 -5.09 -7.04 -13.10
CA GLY A 136 -3.82 -6.92 -13.80
C GLY A 136 -3.70 -5.58 -14.52
N LYS A 137 -4.74 -5.18 -15.26
CA LYS A 137 -4.78 -3.90 -15.99
C LYS A 137 -4.87 -2.71 -15.05
N LEU A 138 -5.67 -2.83 -13.99
CA LEU A 138 -5.84 -1.79 -12.98
C LEU A 138 -4.52 -1.49 -12.26
N PHE A 139 -3.82 -2.50 -11.79
CA PHE A 139 -2.52 -2.33 -11.14
C PHE A 139 -1.43 -1.84 -12.11
N GLU A 140 -1.42 -2.31 -13.36
CA GLU A 140 -0.51 -1.79 -14.38
C GLU A 140 -0.63 -0.26 -14.50
N ILE A 141 -1.85 0.26 -14.57
CA ILE A 141 -2.10 1.69 -14.70
C ILE A 141 -1.78 2.43 -13.40
N ILE A 142 -2.16 1.87 -12.23
CA ILE A 142 -1.82 2.44 -10.92
C ILE A 142 -0.29 2.63 -10.78
N PHE A 143 0.49 1.63 -11.19
CA PHE A 143 1.96 1.72 -11.13
C PHE A 143 2.54 2.66 -12.18
N SER A 144 1.92 2.77 -13.37
CA SER A 144 2.34 3.75 -14.37
C SER A 144 2.15 5.19 -13.88
N GLU A 145 1.12 5.44 -13.08
CA GLU A 145 0.83 6.72 -12.45
C GLU A 145 1.61 6.96 -11.13
N LYS A 146 2.50 6.02 -10.76
CA LYS A 146 3.34 6.10 -9.56
C LYS A 146 2.55 6.31 -8.27
N ILE A 147 1.47 5.56 -8.10
CA ILE A 147 0.76 5.46 -6.84
C ILE A 147 1.36 4.29 -6.05
N ASN A 148 1.75 4.53 -4.80
CA ASN A 148 2.22 3.47 -3.93
C ASN A 148 1.06 2.64 -3.41
N ILE A 149 1.26 1.32 -3.28
CA ILE A 149 0.24 0.41 -2.73
C ILE A 149 0.82 -0.38 -1.56
N LEU A 150 0.05 -0.42 -0.46
CA LEU A 150 0.23 -1.36 0.64
C LEU A 150 -0.88 -2.40 0.56
N ILE A 151 -0.56 -3.66 0.79
CA ILE A 151 -1.52 -4.77 0.76
C ILE A 151 -1.31 -5.68 1.97
N THR A 152 -2.42 -6.09 2.62
CA THR A 152 -2.45 -7.23 3.56
C THR A 152 -3.47 -8.28 3.15
N THR A 153 -3.24 -9.52 3.58
CA THR A 153 -4.20 -10.65 3.53
C THR A 153 -4.54 -11.11 4.93
#